data_a539049b9c862ef2ce5c2b46a5a9da01
#
_entry.id   a539049b9c862ef2ce5c2b46a5a9da01
#
_cell.length_a   1.000
_cell.length_b   1.000
_cell.length_c   1.000
_cell.angle_alpha   90.00
_cell.angle_beta   90.00
_cell.angle_gamma   90.00
#
_symmetry.space_group_name_H-M   'P 1'
#
loop_
_entity.id
_entity.type
_entity.pdbx_description
1 polymer ?
#
loop_
_entity_poly.entity_id
_entity_poly.type
_entity_poly.pdbx_seq_one_letter_code
_entity_poly.pdbx_strand_id
1 'polypeptide(L)'
;MSVLGSPESPVRWIYNAWLVWLGAFLLFASVVIFKNNITVSSVLAVLTFISISAFAVGAGILSGIFSVNESKEKVTTASKIHGAGSAIGFMTLLFFPLLQCILAFKSNDIIQGTVCAIAFVLAMLFFVFFIMGDKDNFKDTAFSYEGLWERLSLFFMYVPFLYIAIDNLFIV
;
A
#
# COMPACT_ATOMS: atom_id res chain seq x y z
N MET A 1 -11.87 5.44 -0.39
CA MET A 1 -11.10 6.61 0.15
C MET A 1 -10.90 7.72 -0.88
N SER A 2 -10.80 7.44 -2.15
CA SER A 2 -10.51 8.39 -3.24
C SER A 2 -11.45 9.60 -3.35
N VAL A 3 -12.69 9.47 -2.90
CA VAL A 3 -13.72 10.55 -2.93
C VAL A 3 -13.31 11.76 -2.07
N LEU A 4 -12.46 11.58 -1.04
CA LEU A 4 -11.96 12.71 -0.23
C LEU A 4 -11.07 13.67 -1.03
N GLY A 5 -10.46 13.19 -2.10
CA GLY A 5 -9.64 13.98 -3.02
C GLY A 5 -10.42 14.56 -4.21
N SER A 6 -11.73 14.33 -4.31
CA SER A 6 -12.56 14.82 -5.42
C SER A 6 -12.69 16.35 -5.43
N PRO A 7 -12.98 16.97 -6.59
CA PRO A 7 -13.10 18.42 -6.72
C PRO A 7 -14.09 19.09 -5.77
N GLU A 8 -15.17 18.41 -5.39
CA GLU A 8 -16.24 18.94 -4.52
C GLU A 8 -16.00 18.66 -3.03
N SER A 9 -14.96 17.88 -2.69
CA SER A 9 -14.64 17.57 -1.28
C SER A 9 -14.10 18.81 -0.55
N PRO A 10 -14.64 19.19 0.61
CA PRO A 10 -14.15 20.32 1.39
C PRO A 10 -12.73 20.10 1.94
N VAL A 11 -12.30 18.84 2.07
CA VAL A 11 -10.97 18.46 2.59
C VAL A 11 -9.99 18.07 1.49
N ARG A 12 -10.35 18.29 0.22
CA ARG A 12 -9.56 17.89 -0.96
C ARG A 12 -8.08 18.24 -0.85
N TRP A 13 -7.78 19.50 -0.53
CA TRP A 13 -6.38 19.99 -0.52
C TRP A 13 -5.56 19.32 0.58
N ILE A 14 -6.14 19.14 1.76
CA ILE A 14 -5.48 18.49 2.89
C ILE A 14 -5.24 17.02 2.56
N TYR A 15 -6.25 16.34 2.02
CA TYR A 15 -6.14 14.92 1.65
C TYR A 15 -5.12 14.70 0.53
N ASN A 16 -5.15 15.51 -0.52
CA ASN A 16 -4.21 15.37 -1.64
C ASN A 16 -2.76 15.71 -1.23
N ALA A 17 -2.56 16.76 -0.43
CA ALA A 17 -1.26 17.08 0.14
C ALA A 17 -0.74 15.91 1.01
N TRP A 18 -1.59 15.34 1.86
CA TRP A 18 -1.27 14.16 2.66
C TRP A 18 -0.80 12.99 1.80
N LEU A 19 -1.50 12.68 0.69
CA LEU A 19 -1.10 11.59 -0.20
C LEU A 19 0.28 11.83 -0.84
N VAL A 20 0.56 13.05 -1.29
CA VAL A 20 1.87 13.42 -1.85
C VAL A 20 2.98 13.27 -0.81
N TRP A 21 2.75 13.76 0.42
CA TRP A 21 3.70 13.60 1.53
C TRP A 21 3.91 12.13 1.89
N LEU A 22 2.85 11.34 1.99
CA LEU A 22 2.94 9.90 2.23
C LEU A 22 3.78 9.23 1.15
N GLY A 23 3.52 9.54 -0.13
CA GLY A 23 4.32 9.02 -1.24
C GLY A 23 5.80 9.40 -1.14
N ALA A 24 6.12 10.65 -0.82
CA ALA A 24 7.49 11.10 -0.64
C ALA A 24 8.21 10.36 0.52
N PHE A 25 7.54 10.20 1.66
CA PHE A 25 8.07 9.43 2.79
C PHE A 25 8.30 7.97 2.45
N LEU A 26 7.38 7.34 1.72
CA LEU A 26 7.53 5.94 1.29
C LEU A 26 8.66 5.77 0.28
N LEU A 27 8.90 6.72 -0.62
CA LEU A 27 10.08 6.71 -1.49
C LEU A 27 11.36 6.77 -0.68
N PHE A 28 11.43 7.65 0.32
CA PHE A 28 12.58 7.70 1.22
C PHE A 28 12.77 6.36 1.97
N ALA A 29 11.69 5.83 2.56
CA ALA A 29 11.71 4.54 3.25
C ALA A 29 12.15 3.39 2.32
N SER A 30 11.72 3.40 1.04
CA SER A 30 12.12 2.38 0.08
C SER A 30 13.63 2.34 -0.15
N VAL A 31 14.29 3.51 -0.20
CA VAL A 31 15.75 3.61 -0.32
C VAL A 31 16.45 3.10 0.92
N VAL A 32 15.97 3.43 2.12
CA VAL A 32 16.54 2.95 3.38
C VAL A 32 16.42 1.43 3.49
N ILE A 33 15.22 0.88 3.24
CA ILE A 33 14.95 -0.56 3.28
C ILE A 33 15.81 -1.29 2.24
N PHE A 34 15.95 -0.73 1.04
CA PHE A 34 16.83 -1.29 0.00
C PHE A 34 18.28 -1.40 0.49
N LYS A 35 18.84 -0.31 1.04
CA LYS A 35 20.22 -0.29 1.56
C LYS A 35 20.45 -1.31 2.66
N ASN A 36 19.48 -1.51 3.54
CA ASN A 36 19.59 -2.44 4.65
C ASN A 36 19.52 -3.91 4.18
N ASN A 37 18.83 -4.18 3.08
CA ASN A 37 18.58 -5.54 2.61
C ASN A 37 19.45 -5.99 1.44
N ILE A 38 20.20 -5.09 0.79
CA ILE A 38 20.96 -5.42 -0.42
C ILE A 38 22.07 -6.47 -0.16
N THR A 39 22.62 -6.47 1.04
CA THR A 39 23.65 -7.45 1.48
C THR A 39 23.06 -8.83 1.77
N VAL A 40 21.79 -8.91 2.17
CA VAL A 40 21.08 -10.16 2.42
C VAL A 40 20.67 -10.83 1.11
N SER A 41 20.07 -10.05 0.18
CA SER A 41 19.71 -10.51 -1.15
C SER A 41 19.45 -9.32 -2.07
N SER A 42 20.31 -9.11 -3.06
CA SER A 42 20.16 -8.02 -4.03
C SER A 42 18.85 -8.11 -4.81
N VAL A 43 18.44 -9.30 -5.24
CA VAL A 43 17.20 -9.50 -6.00
C VAL A 43 15.98 -9.15 -5.16
N LEU A 44 15.87 -9.66 -3.93
CA LEU A 44 14.75 -9.37 -3.05
C LEU A 44 14.72 -7.89 -2.63
N ALA A 45 15.88 -7.28 -2.39
CA ALA A 45 15.99 -5.86 -2.09
C ALA A 45 15.50 -4.99 -3.24
N VAL A 46 15.85 -5.31 -4.50
CA VAL A 46 15.33 -4.62 -5.69
C VAL A 46 13.83 -4.79 -5.84
N LEU A 47 13.31 -6.02 -5.68
CA LEU A 47 11.86 -6.27 -5.75
C LEU A 47 11.09 -5.50 -4.66
N THR A 48 11.63 -5.45 -3.44
CA THR A 48 11.06 -4.67 -2.33
C THR A 48 11.06 -3.18 -2.65
N PHE A 49 12.18 -2.66 -3.17
CA PHE A 49 12.29 -1.26 -3.58
C PHE A 49 11.25 -0.91 -4.66
N ILE A 50 11.12 -1.75 -5.69
CA ILE A 50 10.13 -1.56 -6.77
C ILE A 50 8.71 -1.59 -6.20
N SER A 51 8.41 -2.55 -5.34
CA SER A 51 7.09 -2.71 -4.72
C SER A 51 6.65 -1.45 -3.96
N ILE A 52 7.50 -0.95 -3.06
CA ILE A 52 7.22 0.24 -2.26
C ILE A 52 7.17 1.49 -3.15
N SER A 53 8.13 1.65 -4.07
CA SER A 53 8.21 2.82 -4.94
C SER A 53 7.03 2.91 -5.91
N ALA A 54 6.55 1.79 -6.44
CA ALA A 54 5.37 1.76 -7.31
C ALA A 54 4.11 2.22 -6.55
N PHE A 55 3.94 1.81 -5.29
CA PHE A 55 2.86 2.30 -4.44
C PHE A 55 3.04 3.78 -4.10
N ALA A 56 4.23 4.19 -3.71
CA ALA A 56 4.54 5.56 -3.33
C ALA A 56 4.24 6.55 -4.47
N VAL A 57 4.64 6.20 -5.70
CA VAL A 57 4.37 7.02 -6.88
C VAL A 57 2.91 6.88 -7.31
N GLY A 58 2.40 5.66 -7.49
CA GLY A 58 1.07 5.40 -8.05
C GLY A 58 -0.05 5.80 -7.11
N ALA A 59 -0.11 5.21 -5.92
CA ALA A 59 -1.18 5.42 -4.95
C ALA A 59 -0.95 6.66 -4.06
N GLY A 60 0.30 7.10 -3.89
CA GLY A 60 0.63 8.31 -3.16
C GLY A 60 0.64 9.54 -4.08
N ILE A 61 1.75 9.76 -4.81
CA ILE A 61 2.02 11.01 -5.53
C ILE A 61 1.00 11.25 -6.66
N LEU A 62 0.84 10.28 -7.57
CA LEU A 62 -0.08 10.45 -8.70
C LEU A 62 -1.53 10.59 -8.23
N SER A 63 -1.92 9.83 -7.22
CA SER A 63 -3.28 9.93 -6.66
C SER A 63 -3.53 11.25 -5.91
N GLY A 64 -2.50 11.86 -5.34
CA GLY A 64 -2.60 13.19 -4.73
C GLY A 64 -2.63 14.33 -5.75
N ILE A 65 -1.98 14.15 -6.92
CA ILE A 65 -1.97 15.17 -7.98
C ILE A 65 -3.21 15.05 -8.87
N PHE A 66 -3.59 13.84 -9.26
CA PHE A 66 -4.71 13.55 -10.15
C PHE A 66 -5.92 13.07 -9.36
N SER A 67 -6.90 13.94 -9.20
CA SER A 67 -8.12 13.60 -8.44
C SER A 67 -9.05 12.67 -9.22
N VAL A 68 -9.78 11.80 -8.50
CA VAL A 68 -10.94 11.09 -9.07
C VAL A 68 -12.11 12.05 -9.27
N ASN A 69 -12.99 11.71 -10.21
CA ASN A 69 -14.28 12.35 -10.35
C ASN A 69 -15.26 11.79 -9.31
N GLU A 70 -16.28 12.56 -8.97
CA GLU A 70 -17.31 12.17 -8.00
C GLU A 70 -18.18 11.03 -8.47
N SER A 71 -18.43 10.96 -9.78
CA SER A 71 -19.22 9.90 -10.38
C SER A 71 -18.32 8.94 -11.17
N LYS A 72 -18.53 7.64 -10.98
CA LYS A 72 -17.87 6.58 -11.76
C LYS A 72 -18.18 6.70 -13.28
N GLU A 73 -19.21 7.44 -13.67
CA GLU A 73 -19.63 7.63 -15.07
C GLU A 73 -18.79 8.66 -15.83
N LYS A 74 -18.20 9.65 -15.15
CA LYS A 74 -17.32 10.64 -15.79
C LYS A 74 -15.88 10.16 -15.80
N VAL A 75 -15.45 9.56 -16.90
CA VAL A 75 -14.05 9.10 -17.06
C VAL A 75 -13.20 10.22 -17.66
N THR A 76 -12.39 10.89 -16.85
CA THR A 76 -11.38 11.87 -17.29
C THR A 76 -9.99 11.26 -17.35
N THR A 77 -9.05 11.92 -18.06
CA THR A 77 -7.64 11.51 -18.06
C THR A 77 -7.05 11.48 -16.65
N ALA A 78 -7.41 12.45 -15.79
CA ALA A 78 -6.98 12.48 -14.40
C ALA A 78 -7.47 11.26 -13.62
N SER A 79 -8.76 10.89 -13.76
CA SER A 79 -9.30 9.70 -13.08
C SER A 79 -8.72 8.39 -13.58
N LYS A 80 -8.33 8.31 -14.87
CA LYS A 80 -7.62 7.14 -15.40
C LYS A 80 -6.22 7.00 -14.81
N ILE A 81 -5.47 8.11 -14.73
CA ILE A 81 -4.12 8.13 -14.13
C ILE A 81 -4.19 7.74 -12.66
N HIS A 82 -5.12 8.35 -11.91
CA HIS A 82 -5.37 8.01 -10.51
C HIS A 82 -5.69 6.52 -10.34
N GLY A 83 -6.67 6.02 -11.10
CA GLY A 83 -7.12 4.62 -11.00
C GLY A 83 -6.03 3.62 -11.35
N ALA A 84 -5.32 3.84 -12.48
CA ALA A 84 -4.22 2.96 -12.89
C ALA A 84 -3.05 3.01 -11.90
N GLY A 85 -2.65 4.22 -11.46
CA GLY A 85 -1.57 4.39 -10.49
C GLY A 85 -1.90 3.73 -9.15
N SER A 86 -3.11 3.95 -8.62
CA SER A 86 -3.57 3.33 -7.39
C SER A 86 -3.63 1.81 -7.50
N ALA A 87 -4.18 1.27 -8.60
CA ALA A 87 -4.31 -0.17 -8.80
C ALA A 87 -2.92 -0.85 -8.87
N ILE A 88 -2.01 -0.34 -9.71
CA ILE A 88 -0.65 -0.88 -9.82
C ILE A 88 0.08 -0.77 -8.49
N GLY A 89 0.01 0.39 -7.84
CA GLY A 89 0.65 0.61 -6.55
C GLY A 89 0.13 -0.35 -5.48
N PHE A 90 -1.19 -0.48 -5.36
CA PHE A 90 -1.81 -1.37 -4.37
C PHE A 90 -1.42 -2.83 -4.62
N MET A 91 -1.49 -3.29 -5.87
CA MET A 91 -1.14 -4.66 -6.25
C MET A 91 0.33 -4.97 -5.97
N THR A 92 1.25 -4.03 -6.21
CA THR A 92 2.67 -4.24 -5.94
C THR A 92 2.97 -4.23 -4.45
N LEU A 93 2.39 -3.30 -3.66
CA LEU A 93 2.60 -3.23 -2.22
C LEU A 93 2.07 -4.47 -1.49
N LEU A 94 1.04 -5.13 -2.03
CA LEU A 94 0.48 -6.36 -1.47
C LEU A 94 1.54 -7.45 -1.25
N PHE A 95 2.59 -7.47 -2.10
CA PHE A 95 3.69 -8.44 -1.99
C PHE A 95 4.82 -7.97 -1.05
N PHE A 96 4.80 -6.71 -0.58
CA PHE A 96 5.84 -6.20 0.31
C PHE A 96 6.00 -7.02 1.61
N PRO A 97 4.93 -7.39 2.34
CA PRO A 97 5.08 -8.25 3.53
C PRO A 97 5.71 -9.61 3.21
N LEU A 98 5.39 -10.21 2.05
CA LEU A 98 5.99 -11.48 1.63
C LEU A 98 7.49 -11.32 1.35
N LEU A 99 7.89 -10.26 0.64
CA LEU A 99 9.29 -9.99 0.35
C LEU A 99 10.09 -9.76 1.64
N GLN A 100 9.55 -9.02 2.59
CA GLN A 100 10.17 -8.81 3.90
C GLN A 100 10.21 -10.08 4.74
N CYS A 101 9.19 -10.92 4.68
CA CYS A 101 9.17 -12.25 5.30
C CYS A 101 10.36 -13.09 4.84
N ILE A 102 10.56 -13.19 3.52
CA ILE A 102 11.66 -13.98 2.94
C ILE A 102 13.03 -13.38 3.32
N LEU A 103 13.16 -12.05 3.28
CA LEU A 103 14.39 -11.35 3.67
C LEU A 103 14.73 -11.60 5.15
N ALA A 104 13.75 -11.48 6.04
CA ALA A 104 13.91 -11.70 7.47
C ALA A 104 14.36 -13.14 7.79
N PHE A 105 13.71 -14.14 7.19
CA PHE A 105 14.16 -15.52 7.38
C PHE A 105 15.56 -15.77 6.81
N LYS A 106 15.95 -15.12 5.71
CA LYS A 106 17.32 -15.20 5.18
C LYS A 106 18.37 -14.56 6.11
N SER A 107 18.00 -13.55 6.87
CA SER A 107 18.86 -12.91 7.89
C SER A 107 18.77 -13.57 9.27
N ASN A 108 18.05 -14.68 9.40
CA ASN A 108 17.77 -15.40 10.66
C ASN A 108 16.93 -14.59 11.67
N ASP A 109 16.21 -13.56 11.24
CA ASP A 109 15.23 -12.87 12.07
C ASP A 109 13.87 -13.59 11.99
N ILE A 110 13.69 -14.58 12.87
CA ILE A 110 12.50 -15.42 12.92
C ILE A 110 11.27 -14.61 13.33
N ILE A 111 11.43 -13.63 14.22
CA ILE A 111 10.30 -12.82 14.73
C ILE A 111 9.77 -11.95 13.61
N GLN A 112 10.60 -11.15 12.96
CA GLN A 112 10.20 -10.34 11.82
C GLN A 112 9.60 -11.19 10.70
N GLY A 113 10.24 -12.32 10.37
CA GLY A 113 9.76 -13.24 9.35
C GLY A 113 8.36 -13.75 9.63
N THR A 114 8.08 -14.15 10.87
CA THR A 114 6.76 -14.66 11.28
C THR A 114 5.70 -13.54 11.26
N VAL A 115 6.01 -12.35 11.78
CA VAL A 115 5.11 -11.19 11.76
C VAL A 115 4.76 -10.81 10.31
N CYS A 116 5.75 -10.75 9.43
CA CYS A 116 5.54 -10.43 8.02
C CYS A 116 4.74 -11.52 7.27
N ALA A 117 4.93 -12.80 7.61
CA ALA A 117 4.15 -13.90 7.04
C ALA A 117 2.66 -13.77 7.41
N ILE A 118 2.35 -13.54 8.70
CA ILE A 118 0.98 -13.32 9.17
C ILE A 118 0.38 -12.08 8.48
N ALA A 119 1.15 -10.99 8.42
CA ALA A 119 0.72 -9.75 7.77
C ALA A 119 0.38 -9.97 6.28
N PHE A 120 1.20 -10.74 5.55
CA PHE A 120 0.92 -11.08 4.16
C PHE A 120 -0.39 -11.86 3.99
N VAL A 121 -0.60 -12.90 4.79
CA VAL A 121 -1.83 -13.73 4.73
C VAL A 121 -3.06 -12.87 5.00
N LEU A 122 -3.02 -12.01 6.02
CA LEU A 122 -4.14 -11.14 6.37
C LEU A 122 -4.36 -10.04 5.31
N ALA A 123 -3.29 -9.45 4.77
CA ALA A 123 -3.39 -8.50 3.67
C ALA A 123 -4.08 -9.12 2.45
N MET A 124 -3.69 -10.33 2.05
CA MET A 124 -4.30 -11.08 0.96
C MET A 124 -5.77 -11.40 1.23
N LEU A 125 -6.10 -11.87 2.43
CA LEU A 125 -7.47 -12.19 2.82
C LEU A 125 -8.38 -10.97 2.68
N PHE A 126 -7.99 -9.83 3.26
CA PHE A 126 -8.77 -8.59 3.19
C PHE A 126 -8.78 -7.97 1.78
N PHE A 127 -7.73 -8.17 1.00
CA PHE A 127 -7.73 -7.80 -0.42
C PHE A 127 -8.76 -8.60 -1.23
N VAL A 128 -8.89 -9.89 -0.98
CA VAL A 128 -9.94 -10.72 -1.60
C VAL A 128 -11.33 -10.22 -1.20
N PHE A 129 -11.56 -9.89 0.08
CA PHE A 129 -12.83 -9.33 0.53
C PHE A 129 -13.14 -7.97 -0.10
N PHE A 130 -12.12 -7.13 -0.30
CA PHE A 130 -12.25 -5.87 -1.02
C PHE A 130 -12.71 -6.08 -2.48
N ILE A 131 -12.11 -7.04 -3.20
CA ILE A 131 -12.53 -7.37 -4.58
C ILE A 131 -13.94 -7.97 -4.61
N MET A 132 -14.31 -8.79 -3.61
CA MET A 132 -15.66 -9.35 -3.52
C MET A 132 -16.70 -8.27 -3.30
N GLY A 133 -16.41 -7.25 -2.51
CA GLY A 133 -17.32 -6.16 -2.20
C GLY A 133 -17.76 -5.34 -3.41
N ASP A 134 -16.91 -5.22 -4.44
CA ASP A 134 -17.25 -4.52 -5.70
C ASP A 134 -18.21 -5.30 -6.60
N LYS A 135 -18.55 -6.55 -6.27
CA LYS A 135 -19.41 -7.40 -7.10
C LYS A 135 -20.86 -7.36 -6.62
N ASP A 136 -21.79 -7.28 -7.58
CA ASP A 136 -23.25 -7.23 -7.32
C ASP A 136 -23.77 -8.37 -6.43
N ASN A 137 -23.21 -9.58 -6.58
CA ASN A 137 -23.62 -10.77 -5.83
C ASN A 137 -23.36 -10.66 -4.30
N PHE A 138 -22.57 -9.69 -3.85
CA PHE A 138 -22.20 -9.52 -2.44
C PHE A 138 -22.73 -8.22 -1.81
N LYS A 139 -23.57 -7.45 -2.52
CA LYS A 139 -24.09 -6.13 -2.06
C LYS A 139 -24.84 -6.19 -0.73
N ASP A 140 -25.54 -7.29 -0.43
CA ASP A 140 -26.32 -7.45 0.81
C ASP A 140 -25.60 -8.30 1.86
N THR A 141 -24.29 -8.45 1.74
CA THR A 141 -23.46 -9.23 2.66
C THR A 141 -22.46 -8.36 3.41
N ALA A 142 -21.78 -8.92 4.42
CA ALA A 142 -20.69 -8.25 5.11
C ALA A 142 -19.55 -7.81 4.17
N PHE A 143 -19.43 -8.41 2.99
CA PHE A 143 -18.41 -8.06 1.99
C PHE A 143 -18.68 -6.72 1.32
N SER A 144 -19.90 -6.17 1.35
CA SER A 144 -20.26 -4.88 0.76
C SER A 144 -19.51 -3.68 1.37
N TYR A 145 -18.86 -3.85 2.52
CA TYR A 145 -18.04 -2.82 3.15
C TYR A 145 -16.65 -2.68 2.50
N GLU A 146 -16.59 -2.45 1.17
CA GLU A 146 -15.34 -2.31 0.40
C GLU A 146 -14.29 -1.42 1.10
N GLY A 147 -14.70 -0.24 1.57
CA GLY A 147 -13.79 0.70 2.20
C GLY A 147 -13.20 0.20 3.53
N LEU A 148 -13.85 -0.73 4.23
CA LEU A 148 -13.30 -1.38 5.41
C LEU A 148 -12.22 -2.38 5.02
N TRP A 149 -12.52 -3.24 4.05
CA TRP A 149 -11.60 -4.28 3.59
C TRP A 149 -10.35 -3.69 2.93
N GLU A 150 -10.51 -2.60 2.15
CA GLU A 150 -9.39 -1.83 1.59
C GLU A 150 -8.44 -1.34 2.69
N ARG A 151 -8.98 -0.73 3.76
CA ARG A 151 -8.17 -0.21 4.88
C ARG A 151 -7.50 -1.31 5.69
N LEU A 152 -8.18 -2.43 5.94
CA LEU A 152 -7.61 -3.58 6.65
C LEU A 152 -6.48 -4.20 5.82
N SER A 153 -6.67 -4.37 4.52
CA SER A 153 -5.61 -4.84 3.63
C SER A 153 -4.38 -3.92 3.69
N LEU A 154 -4.57 -2.59 3.54
CA LEU A 154 -3.50 -1.60 3.66
C LEU A 154 -2.82 -1.64 5.03
N PHE A 155 -3.58 -1.76 6.11
CA PHE A 155 -3.03 -1.84 7.46
C PHE A 155 -2.02 -2.99 7.56
N PHE A 156 -2.37 -4.18 7.08
CA PHE A 156 -1.47 -5.33 7.11
C PHE A 156 -0.30 -5.20 6.13
N MET A 157 -0.47 -4.52 5.00
CA MET A 157 0.66 -4.17 4.12
C MET A 157 1.67 -3.23 4.80
N TYR A 158 1.22 -2.38 5.75
CA TYR A 158 2.10 -1.46 6.48
C TYR A 158 2.75 -2.08 7.73
N VAL A 159 2.33 -3.25 8.20
CA VAL A 159 2.91 -3.91 9.38
C VAL A 159 4.43 -4.08 9.28
N PRO A 160 5.04 -4.46 8.13
CA PRO A 160 6.49 -4.55 8.04
C PRO A 160 7.21 -3.21 8.22
N PHE A 161 6.63 -2.09 7.74
CA PHE A 161 7.21 -0.76 7.97
C PHE A 161 7.21 -0.42 9.46
N LEU A 162 6.10 -0.72 10.15
CA LEU A 162 5.98 -0.49 11.58
C LEU A 162 7.00 -1.33 12.36
N TYR A 163 7.15 -2.60 12.01
CA TYR A 163 8.15 -3.48 12.63
C TYR A 163 9.56 -2.92 12.47
N ILE A 164 9.97 -2.60 11.23
CA ILE A 164 11.29 -2.05 10.92
C ILE A 164 11.52 -0.72 11.67
N ALA A 165 10.50 0.13 11.77
CA ALA A 165 10.61 1.40 12.49
C ALA A 165 10.82 1.19 13.99
N ILE A 166 10.09 0.27 14.60
CA ILE A 166 10.19 -0.07 16.02
C ILE A 166 11.57 -0.69 16.30
N ASP A 167 11.98 -1.67 15.50
CA ASP A 167 13.27 -2.35 15.66
C ASP A 167 14.43 -1.36 15.62
N ASN A 168 14.43 -0.44 14.66
CA ASN A 168 15.47 0.60 14.58
C ASN A 168 15.45 1.62 15.75
N LEU A 169 14.34 1.77 16.47
CA LEU A 169 14.27 2.64 17.65
C LEU A 169 14.88 2.00 18.90
N PHE A 170 14.89 0.67 18.98
CA PHE A 170 15.38 -0.07 20.16
C PHE A 170 16.79 -0.62 20.00
N ILE A 171 17.41 -0.49 18.81
CA ILE A 171 18.80 -0.92 18.56
C ILE A 171 19.83 0.22 18.82
N VAL A 172 19.38 1.42 19.24
CA VAL A 172 20.27 2.55 19.55
C VAL A 172 20.82 2.47 20.96
#